data_7c9f7ef84eadddf216aa97c16ed14776
#
_entry.id   7c9f7ef84eadddf216aa97c16ed14776
#
_cell.length_a   1.000
_cell.length_b   1.000
_cell.length_c   1.000
_cell.angle_alpha   90.00
_cell.angle_beta   90.00
_cell.angle_gamma   90.00
#
_symmetry.space_group_name_H-M   'P 1'
#
loop_
_entity.id
_entity.type
_entity.pdbx_description
1 polymer ?
#
loop_
_entity_poly.entity_id
_entity_poly.type
_entity_poly.pdbx_seq_one_letter_code
_entity_poly.pdbx_strand_id
1 'polypeptide(L)'
;MTSNVNISVRSLVEYVYRSGSIESGFRTSRALTEGTKAHQKVQKQYGESDQHEVYVSAEIPYEDLLFVIDGRCDGLLMDVDGVTVTVDEIKSTSSDIGQIEEDSYPVHWAQAKCYAYMVAKDRGLSRMRIQLTYMQVDTEATRRFVVEASSDELEQFMLDVVERYYPYAQARYEHELGRNQSIKELSFPFPSYREGQRKLAGAVYKTINEGRKLFAKAPTGIGKTMSTLFPSVKAIGEGLLQRIFYLTARTTTRTAAEEAYSLLQAGGFNCKSSRSQRRRKSALRRKCGARRSIVSSPTAIMTELMKLCSIY
;
A
#
# COMPACT_ATOMS: atom_id res chain seq x y z
N MET A 1 -19.14 -9.78 16.00
CA MET A 1 -18.22 -8.61 16.05
C MET A 1 -17.70 -8.38 14.64
N THR A 2 -18.09 -7.29 14.03
CA THR A 2 -17.58 -6.87 12.73
C THR A 2 -16.09 -6.55 12.83
N SER A 3 -15.29 -7.08 11.93
CA SER A 3 -13.84 -6.86 11.95
C SER A 3 -13.49 -5.65 11.09
N ASN A 4 -12.62 -4.79 11.61
CA ASN A 4 -12.24 -3.56 10.94
C ASN A 4 -11.14 -3.80 9.90
N VAL A 5 -11.38 -3.28 8.68
CA VAL A 5 -10.41 -3.22 7.59
C VAL A 5 -9.98 -1.77 7.38
N ASN A 6 -8.81 -1.41 7.90
CA ASN A 6 -8.26 -0.07 7.69
C ASN A 6 -7.53 0.00 6.34
N ILE A 7 -7.94 0.92 5.48
CA ILE A 7 -7.35 1.10 4.16
C ILE A 7 -7.40 2.57 3.72
N SER A 8 -6.30 3.07 3.12
CA SER A 8 -6.33 4.39 2.52
C SER A 8 -7.11 4.41 1.20
N VAL A 9 -7.76 5.53 0.89
CA VAL A 9 -8.43 5.76 -0.41
C VAL A 9 -7.52 5.37 -1.57
N ARG A 10 -6.27 5.83 -1.53
CA ARG A 10 -5.31 5.53 -2.58
C ARG A 10 -5.10 4.01 -2.79
N SER A 11 -4.89 3.27 -1.71
CA SER A 11 -4.67 1.82 -1.79
C SER A 11 -5.91 1.09 -2.30
N LEU A 12 -7.09 1.54 -1.89
CA LEU A 12 -8.37 0.98 -2.30
C LEU A 12 -8.61 1.17 -3.80
N VAL A 13 -8.48 2.41 -4.30
CA VAL A 13 -8.72 2.69 -5.72
C VAL A 13 -7.63 2.15 -6.63
N GLU A 14 -6.36 2.13 -6.18
CA GLU A 14 -5.28 1.47 -6.91
C GLU A 14 -5.55 -0.03 -7.07
N TYR A 15 -6.14 -0.70 -6.08
CA TYR A 15 -6.51 -2.10 -6.21
C TYR A 15 -7.64 -2.30 -7.22
N VAL A 16 -8.70 -1.48 -7.15
CA VAL A 16 -9.93 -1.68 -7.94
C VAL A 16 -9.79 -1.21 -9.38
N TYR A 17 -9.09 -0.09 -9.61
CA TYR A 17 -9.02 0.58 -10.92
C TYR A 17 -7.67 0.47 -11.62
N ARG A 18 -6.66 -0.11 -10.97
CA ARG A 18 -5.36 -0.25 -11.61
C ARG A 18 -5.46 -1.25 -12.76
N SER A 19 -5.20 -0.80 -13.95
CA SER A 19 -5.11 -1.59 -15.18
C SER A 19 -3.76 -1.38 -15.84
N GLY A 20 -3.35 -2.31 -16.70
CA GLY A 20 -2.11 -2.23 -17.46
C GLY A 20 -0.92 -2.94 -16.83
N SER A 21 0.25 -2.74 -17.41
CA SER A 21 1.51 -3.34 -16.98
C SER A 21 1.98 -2.77 -15.64
N ILE A 22 2.64 -3.60 -14.84
CA ILE A 22 3.36 -3.11 -13.67
C ILE A 22 4.49 -2.22 -14.15
N GLU A 23 4.29 -0.92 -14.11
CA GLU A 23 5.39 0.01 -14.21
C GLU A 23 6.22 -0.12 -12.94
N SER A 24 7.36 -0.78 -13.06
CA SER A 24 8.40 -0.76 -12.04
C SER A 24 9.10 0.60 -12.05
N GLY A 25 8.33 1.69 -12.13
CA GLY A 25 8.84 3.03 -12.04
C GLY A 25 9.47 3.23 -10.67
N PHE A 26 10.76 3.09 -10.58
CA PHE A 26 11.53 3.63 -9.47
C PHE A 26 11.25 5.13 -9.46
N ARG A 27 10.30 5.56 -8.63
CA ARG A 27 10.15 6.98 -8.33
C ARG A 27 11.42 7.39 -7.61
N THR A 28 12.27 8.13 -8.30
CA THR A 28 13.47 8.70 -7.69
C THR A 28 13.03 9.68 -6.59
N SER A 29 13.86 9.88 -5.59
CA SER A 29 13.61 10.92 -4.56
C SER A 29 13.36 12.30 -5.20
N ARG A 30 13.96 12.55 -6.35
CA ARG A 30 13.74 13.76 -7.16
C ARG A 30 12.29 13.83 -7.67
N ALA A 31 11.73 12.76 -8.24
CA ALA A 31 10.35 12.75 -8.72
C ALA A 31 9.32 12.95 -7.58
N LEU A 32 9.59 12.43 -6.38
CA LEU A 32 8.76 12.69 -5.21
C LEU A 32 8.80 14.15 -4.78
N THR A 33 10.00 14.77 -4.78
CA THR A 33 10.17 16.18 -4.43
C THR A 33 9.52 17.09 -5.46
N GLU A 34 9.65 16.77 -6.75
CA GLU A 34 9.00 17.51 -7.85
C GLU A 34 7.49 17.42 -7.76
N GLY A 35 6.92 16.25 -7.46
CA GLY A 35 5.50 16.06 -7.21
C GLY A 35 4.99 16.94 -6.07
N THR A 36 5.65 16.93 -4.91
CA THR A 36 5.26 17.78 -3.78
C THR A 36 5.31 19.26 -4.14
N LYS A 37 6.33 19.72 -4.88
CA LYS A 37 6.42 21.12 -5.34
C LYS A 37 5.29 21.48 -6.29
N ALA A 38 4.89 20.57 -7.18
CA ALA A 38 3.78 20.79 -8.11
C ALA A 38 2.46 21.00 -7.35
N HIS A 39 2.15 20.14 -6.37
CA HIS A 39 0.97 20.29 -5.51
C HIS A 39 0.99 21.64 -4.79
N GLN A 40 2.09 22.02 -4.16
CA GLN A 40 2.23 23.31 -3.47
C GLN A 40 2.04 24.50 -4.41
N LYS A 41 2.45 24.41 -5.68
CA LYS A 41 2.25 25.49 -6.66
C LYS A 41 0.78 25.66 -7.05
N VAL A 42 0.05 24.57 -7.24
CA VAL A 42 -1.40 24.63 -7.49
C VAL A 42 -2.11 25.19 -6.28
N GLN A 43 -1.81 24.66 -5.08
CA GLN A 43 -2.42 25.08 -3.82
C GLN A 43 -2.18 26.57 -3.47
N LYS A 44 -1.08 27.17 -3.94
CA LYS A 44 -0.83 28.61 -3.78
C LYS A 44 -1.80 29.49 -4.60
N GLN A 45 -2.51 28.92 -5.57
CA GLN A 45 -3.51 29.63 -6.37
C GLN A 45 -4.90 29.60 -5.72
N TYR A 46 -5.07 28.87 -4.62
CA TYR A 46 -6.32 28.77 -3.89
C TYR A 46 -6.68 30.08 -3.20
N GLY A 47 -7.97 30.34 -3.07
CA GLY A 47 -8.50 31.49 -2.37
C GLY A 47 -8.41 31.38 -0.84
N GLU A 48 -8.77 32.45 -0.14
CA GLU A 48 -8.71 32.50 1.32
C GLU A 48 -9.69 31.53 2.01
N SER A 49 -10.81 31.19 1.36
CA SER A 49 -11.81 30.23 1.87
C SER A 49 -11.49 28.77 1.52
N ASP A 50 -10.50 28.53 0.65
CA ASP A 50 -10.13 27.20 0.23
C ASP A 50 -9.24 26.50 1.25
N GLN A 51 -9.35 25.18 1.31
CA GLN A 51 -8.56 24.36 2.21
C GLN A 51 -7.67 23.40 1.39
N HIS A 52 -6.49 23.07 1.91
CA HIS A 52 -5.59 22.12 1.29
C HIS A 52 -5.16 21.03 2.29
N GLU A 53 -4.79 19.86 1.77
CA GLU A 53 -4.32 18.72 2.56
C GLU A 53 -5.34 18.29 3.64
N VAL A 54 -6.63 18.26 3.29
CA VAL A 54 -7.71 17.99 4.24
C VAL A 54 -7.82 16.49 4.48
N TYR A 55 -7.70 16.09 5.74
CA TYR A 55 -7.93 14.70 6.14
C TYR A 55 -9.43 14.39 6.13
N VAL A 56 -9.79 13.29 5.51
CA VAL A 56 -11.15 12.78 5.42
C VAL A 56 -11.18 11.28 5.68
N SER A 57 -12.27 10.81 6.28
CA SER A 57 -12.48 9.39 6.56
C SER A 57 -13.95 9.00 6.51
N ALA A 58 -14.22 7.74 6.22
CA ALA A 58 -15.55 7.17 6.32
C ALA A 58 -15.50 5.74 6.83
N GLU A 59 -16.53 5.37 7.58
CA GLU A 59 -16.79 3.99 7.98
C GLU A 59 -17.92 3.44 7.11
N ILE A 60 -17.66 2.30 6.46
CA ILE A 60 -18.60 1.65 5.55
C ILE A 60 -18.73 0.19 5.97
N PRO A 61 -19.86 -0.19 6.59
CA PRO A 61 -20.18 -1.59 6.83
C PRO A 61 -20.52 -2.27 5.50
N TYR A 62 -19.90 -3.41 5.26
CA TYR A 62 -20.21 -4.24 4.11
C TYR A 62 -20.04 -5.70 4.50
N GLU A 63 -21.12 -6.48 4.38
CA GLU A 63 -21.20 -7.87 4.82
C GLU A 63 -20.71 -8.03 6.28
N ASP A 64 -19.70 -8.85 6.51
CA ASP A 64 -19.12 -9.15 7.83
C ASP A 64 -17.95 -8.23 8.24
N LEU A 65 -17.59 -7.26 7.39
CA LEU A 65 -16.48 -6.35 7.60
C LEU A 65 -16.93 -4.89 7.76
N LEU A 66 -16.18 -4.12 8.55
CA LEU A 66 -16.28 -2.67 8.63
C LEU A 66 -15.04 -2.05 7.96
N PHE A 67 -15.25 -1.39 6.83
CA PHE A 67 -14.18 -0.69 6.13
C PHE A 67 -14.02 0.70 6.73
N VAL A 68 -12.86 0.95 7.33
CA VAL A 68 -12.43 2.27 7.79
C VAL A 68 -11.50 2.82 6.72
N ILE A 69 -12.04 3.70 5.88
CA ILE A 69 -11.37 4.25 4.72
C ILE A 69 -10.96 5.67 5.02
N ASP A 70 -9.70 6.01 4.83
CA ASP A 70 -9.19 7.34 5.12
C ASP A 70 -8.29 7.87 3.98
N GLY A 71 -8.05 9.16 4.01
CA GLY A 71 -7.10 9.77 3.10
C GLY A 71 -6.96 11.28 3.31
N ARG A 72 -6.19 11.88 2.44
CA ARG A 72 -5.94 13.31 2.46
C ARG A 72 -6.24 13.88 1.09
N CYS A 73 -7.28 14.72 1.03
CA CYS A 73 -7.69 15.42 -0.16
C CYS A 73 -6.72 16.58 -0.43
N ASP A 74 -6.24 16.74 -1.66
CA ASP A 74 -5.28 17.79 -2.02
C ASP A 74 -5.88 19.19 -1.86
N GLY A 75 -7.16 19.37 -2.22
CA GLY A 75 -7.87 20.65 -2.10
C GLY A 75 -9.37 20.51 -1.91
N LEU A 76 -9.94 21.40 -1.08
CA LEU A 76 -11.37 21.68 -0.99
C LEU A 76 -11.60 23.15 -1.32
N LEU A 77 -12.21 23.42 -2.47
CA LEU A 77 -12.45 24.76 -2.96
C LEU A 77 -13.90 25.16 -2.68
N MET A 78 -14.09 26.39 -2.21
CA MET A 78 -15.40 26.95 -1.91
C MET A 78 -15.75 27.97 -3.00
N ASP A 79 -16.85 27.74 -3.71
CA ASP A 79 -17.34 28.71 -4.69
C ASP A 79 -17.80 30.00 -4.02
N VAL A 80 -17.93 31.05 -4.82
CA VAL A 80 -18.34 32.39 -4.38
C VAL A 80 -19.73 32.38 -3.73
N ASP A 81 -20.58 31.40 -4.08
CA ASP A 81 -21.90 31.20 -3.48
C ASP A 81 -21.84 30.70 -2.04
N GLY A 82 -20.67 30.25 -1.57
CA GLY A 82 -20.46 29.68 -0.23
C GLY A 82 -21.16 28.33 -0.01
N VAL A 83 -21.77 27.75 -1.03
CA VAL A 83 -22.56 26.52 -0.96
C VAL A 83 -21.92 25.38 -1.76
N THR A 84 -21.41 25.69 -2.95
CA THR A 84 -20.78 24.70 -3.82
C THR A 84 -19.37 24.38 -3.34
N VAL A 85 -19.13 23.11 -3.04
CA VAL A 85 -17.82 22.60 -2.63
C VAL A 85 -17.22 21.75 -3.73
N THR A 86 -15.96 22.04 -4.09
CA THR A 86 -15.21 21.29 -5.08
C THR A 86 -14.06 20.53 -4.41
N VAL A 87 -13.99 19.23 -4.64
CA VAL A 87 -12.80 18.43 -4.34
C VAL A 87 -11.82 18.59 -5.49
N ASP A 88 -10.60 19.04 -5.25
CA ASP A 88 -9.52 19.12 -6.22
C ASP A 88 -8.45 18.07 -5.94
N GLU A 89 -8.24 17.15 -6.87
CA GLU A 89 -7.20 16.13 -6.82
C GLU A 89 -6.09 16.52 -7.81
N ILE A 90 -4.88 16.75 -7.28
CA ILE A 90 -3.76 17.27 -8.05
C ILE A 90 -2.85 16.12 -8.49
N LYS A 91 -2.47 16.11 -9.76
CA LYS A 91 -1.53 15.15 -10.32
C LYS A 91 -0.41 15.86 -11.07
N SER A 92 0.84 15.53 -10.74
CA SER A 92 2.01 16.02 -11.48
C SER A 92 2.45 15.00 -12.53
N THR A 93 2.85 15.50 -13.69
CA THR A 93 3.36 14.70 -14.79
C THR A 93 4.55 15.36 -15.47
N SER A 94 5.46 14.56 -16.01
CA SER A 94 6.50 15.02 -16.96
C SER A 94 6.07 14.89 -18.41
N SER A 95 4.94 14.21 -18.67
CA SER A 95 4.38 14.07 -20.02
C SER A 95 3.62 15.35 -20.41
N ASP A 96 3.43 15.53 -21.72
CA ASP A 96 2.65 16.62 -22.26
C ASP A 96 1.18 16.52 -21.79
N ILE A 97 0.74 17.52 -21.02
CA ILE A 97 -0.63 17.59 -20.50
C ILE A 97 -1.68 17.79 -21.60
N GLY A 98 -1.28 18.27 -22.79
CA GLY A 98 -2.15 18.40 -23.95
C GLY A 98 -2.71 17.06 -24.45
N GLN A 99 -2.01 15.95 -24.15
CA GLN A 99 -2.41 14.60 -24.55
C GLN A 99 -3.24 13.86 -23.47
N ILE A 100 -3.44 14.47 -22.31
CA ILE A 100 -4.28 13.88 -21.25
C ILE A 100 -5.73 14.21 -21.54
N GLU A 101 -6.55 13.20 -21.72
CA GLU A 101 -8.00 13.33 -21.85
C GLU A 101 -8.69 13.02 -20.52
N GLU A 102 -9.97 13.35 -20.42
CA GLU A 102 -10.74 13.21 -19.19
C GLU A 102 -10.77 11.76 -18.67
N ASP A 103 -10.82 10.78 -19.56
CA ASP A 103 -10.88 9.35 -19.26
C ASP A 103 -9.52 8.64 -19.20
N SER A 104 -8.42 9.38 -19.42
CA SER A 104 -7.07 8.80 -19.49
C SER A 104 -6.68 8.01 -18.23
N TYR A 105 -7.14 8.44 -17.07
CA TYR A 105 -6.77 7.84 -15.79
C TYR A 105 -7.95 7.63 -14.85
N PRO A 106 -8.74 6.54 -15.02
CA PRO A 106 -9.90 6.26 -14.17
C PRO A 106 -9.57 6.19 -12.67
N VAL A 107 -8.35 5.78 -12.31
CA VAL A 107 -7.90 5.72 -10.91
C VAL A 107 -7.84 7.10 -10.23
N HIS A 108 -7.55 8.16 -10.98
CA HIS A 108 -7.51 9.52 -10.42
C HIS A 108 -8.93 10.03 -10.12
N TRP A 109 -9.87 9.77 -11.04
CA TRP A 109 -11.28 10.05 -10.80
C TRP A 109 -11.85 9.26 -9.63
N ALA A 110 -11.48 7.98 -9.54
CA ALA A 110 -11.91 7.14 -8.43
C ALA A 110 -11.43 7.69 -7.08
N GLN A 111 -10.20 8.17 -7.02
CA GLN A 111 -9.65 8.80 -5.82
C GLN A 111 -10.41 10.06 -5.44
N ALA A 112 -10.62 10.97 -6.40
CA ALA A 112 -11.34 12.23 -6.18
C ALA A 112 -12.81 11.99 -5.79
N LYS A 113 -13.50 11.03 -6.42
CA LYS A 113 -14.89 10.64 -6.07
C LYS A 113 -14.98 10.07 -4.65
N CYS A 114 -14.03 9.27 -4.21
CA CYS A 114 -14.00 8.78 -2.82
C CYS A 114 -13.89 9.94 -1.83
N TYR A 115 -13.02 10.92 -2.10
CA TYR A 115 -12.91 12.11 -1.25
C TYR A 115 -14.19 12.95 -1.29
N ALA A 116 -14.79 13.14 -2.46
CA ALA A 116 -16.05 13.86 -2.59
C ALA A 116 -17.19 13.19 -1.81
N TYR A 117 -17.30 11.87 -1.84
CA TYR A 117 -18.24 11.12 -0.98
C TYR A 117 -18.04 11.42 0.50
N MET A 118 -16.81 11.34 0.99
CA MET A 118 -16.50 11.56 2.39
C MET A 118 -16.85 12.98 2.83
N VAL A 119 -16.51 13.97 2.01
CA VAL A 119 -16.84 15.38 2.27
C VAL A 119 -18.34 15.63 2.22
N ALA A 120 -19.03 15.09 1.20
CA ALA A 120 -20.48 15.22 1.07
C ALA A 120 -21.21 14.65 2.30
N LYS A 121 -20.80 13.45 2.74
CA LYS A 121 -21.36 12.79 3.92
C LYS A 121 -21.11 13.57 5.20
N ASP A 122 -19.88 14.04 5.42
CA ASP A 122 -19.49 14.80 6.62
C ASP A 122 -20.23 16.15 6.71
N ARG A 123 -20.40 16.84 5.58
CA ARG A 123 -21.01 18.16 5.53
C ARG A 123 -22.51 18.16 5.19
N GLY A 124 -23.11 17.01 4.92
CA GLY A 124 -24.53 16.90 4.55
C GLY A 124 -24.86 17.54 3.20
N LEU A 125 -23.92 17.49 2.23
CA LEU A 125 -24.11 18.11 0.92
C LEU A 125 -24.81 17.15 -0.03
N SER A 126 -25.81 17.63 -0.76
CA SER A 126 -26.56 16.84 -1.74
C SER A 126 -25.86 16.70 -3.09
N ARG A 127 -24.89 17.58 -3.37
CA ARG A 127 -24.11 17.59 -4.62
C ARG A 127 -22.69 18.08 -4.37
N MET A 128 -21.76 17.55 -5.15
CA MET A 128 -20.35 17.93 -5.11
C MET A 128 -19.83 18.20 -6.51
N ARG A 129 -18.90 19.14 -6.62
CA ARG A 129 -18.06 19.29 -7.80
C ARG A 129 -16.74 18.59 -7.57
N ILE A 130 -16.23 17.89 -8.57
CA ILE A 130 -15.01 17.07 -8.51
C ILE A 130 -14.09 17.52 -9.61
N GLN A 131 -12.88 17.93 -9.27
CA GLN A 131 -11.89 18.45 -10.19
C GLN A 131 -10.64 17.57 -10.17
N LEU A 132 -10.10 17.29 -11.35
CA LEU A 132 -8.73 16.78 -11.52
C LEU A 132 -7.86 17.89 -12.08
N THR A 133 -6.80 18.23 -11.36
CA THR A 133 -5.82 19.24 -11.80
C THR A 133 -4.51 18.54 -12.15
N TYR A 134 -4.18 18.50 -13.44
CA TYR A 134 -2.88 18.03 -13.93
C TYR A 134 -1.91 19.19 -14.06
N MET A 135 -0.71 19.03 -13.51
CA MET A 135 0.38 20.00 -13.64
C MET A 135 1.59 19.36 -14.30
N GLN A 136 2.05 19.96 -15.40
CA GLN A 136 3.29 19.55 -16.06
C GLN A 136 4.48 20.14 -15.31
N VAL A 137 5.40 19.29 -14.86
CA VAL A 137 6.50 19.69 -13.96
C VAL A 137 7.45 20.68 -14.62
N ASP A 138 7.77 20.49 -15.91
CA ASP A 138 8.78 21.30 -16.63
C ASP A 138 8.25 22.67 -17.07
N THR A 139 6.98 22.75 -17.49
CA THR A 139 6.37 23.97 -18.04
C THR A 139 5.49 24.72 -17.03
N GLU A 140 5.15 24.06 -15.93
CA GLU A 140 4.18 24.53 -14.92
C GLU A 140 2.76 24.75 -15.48
N ALA A 141 2.52 24.34 -16.72
CA ALA A 141 1.19 24.40 -17.31
C ALA A 141 0.21 23.49 -16.58
N THR A 142 -1.04 23.92 -16.46
CA THR A 142 -2.10 23.16 -15.80
C THR A 142 -3.24 22.87 -16.76
N ARG A 143 -3.84 21.68 -16.62
CA ARG A 143 -5.07 21.26 -17.28
C ARG A 143 -6.05 20.75 -16.25
N ARG A 144 -7.29 21.18 -16.30
CA ARG A 144 -8.33 20.82 -15.35
C ARG A 144 -9.49 20.16 -16.05
N PHE A 145 -10.04 19.14 -15.39
CA PHE A 145 -11.28 18.48 -15.78
C PHE A 145 -12.23 18.54 -14.58
N VAL A 146 -13.50 18.83 -14.83
CA VAL A 146 -14.48 19.03 -13.76
C VAL A 146 -15.74 18.25 -14.10
N VAL A 147 -16.25 17.51 -13.12
CA VAL A 147 -17.54 16.83 -13.18
C VAL A 147 -18.35 17.16 -11.94
N GLU A 148 -19.67 17.02 -12.03
CA GLU A 148 -20.58 17.11 -10.87
C GLU A 148 -21.18 15.75 -10.59
N ALA A 149 -21.43 15.46 -9.31
CA ALA A 149 -22.10 14.27 -8.88
C ALA A 149 -23.00 14.57 -7.67
N SER A 150 -24.14 13.91 -7.58
CA SER A 150 -24.99 13.92 -6.39
C SER A 150 -24.38 13.05 -5.26
N SER A 151 -24.82 13.30 -4.02
CA SER A 151 -24.44 12.45 -2.89
C SER A 151 -24.80 10.98 -3.11
N ASP A 152 -25.95 10.71 -3.72
CA ASP A 152 -26.42 9.34 -3.97
C ASP A 152 -25.55 8.62 -5.01
N GLU A 153 -25.14 9.34 -6.08
CA GLU A 153 -24.19 8.80 -7.07
C GLU A 153 -22.83 8.50 -6.45
N LEU A 154 -22.37 9.36 -5.55
CA LEU A 154 -21.10 9.18 -4.84
C LEU A 154 -21.17 8.02 -3.83
N GLU A 155 -22.29 7.87 -3.13
CA GLU A 155 -22.52 6.75 -2.22
C GLU A 155 -22.54 5.43 -2.98
N GLN A 156 -23.31 5.35 -4.07
CA GLN A 156 -23.35 4.15 -4.91
C GLN A 156 -21.98 3.81 -5.48
N PHE A 157 -21.22 4.82 -5.93
CA PHE A 157 -19.84 4.64 -6.39
C PHE A 157 -18.94 4.06 -5.28
N MET A 158 -19.03 4.60 -4.06
CA MET A 158 -18.22 4.12 -2.93
C MET A 158 -18.57 2.68 -2.55
N LEU A 159 -19.86 2.33 -2.57
CA LEU A 159 -20.32 0.96 -2.33
C LEU A 159 -19.79 0.00 -3.39
N ASP A 160 -19.83 0.35 -4.68
CA ASP A 160 -19.24 -0.45 -5.78
C ASP A 160 -17.74 -0.69 -5.57
N VAL A 161 -17.01 0.34 -5.15
CA VAL A 161 -15.58 0.23 -4.87
C VAL A 161 -15.30 -0.73 -3.71
N VAL A 162 -16.08 -0.65 -2.64
CA VAL A 162 -15.96 -1.53 -1.48
C VAL A 162 -16.35 -2.97 -1.84
N GLU A 163 -17.46 -3.17 -2.57
CA GLU A 163 -17.90 -4.48 -3.05
C GLU A 163 -16.80 -5.17 -3.87
N ARG A 164 -16.18 -4.45 -4.80
CA ARG A 164 -15.10 -5.00 -5.64
C ARG A 164 -13.82 -5.30 -4.87
N TYR A 165 -13.59 -4.63 -3.75
CA TYR A 165 -12.44 -4.89 -2.88
C TYR A 165 -12.73 -5.98 -1.84
N TYR A 166 -13.98 -6.19 -1.46
CA TYR A 166 -14.41 -7.10 -0.39
C TYR A 166 -13.83 -8.51 -0.50
N PRO A 167 -13.86 -9.22 -1.67
CA PRO A 167 -13.34 -10.59 -1.74
C PRO A 167 -11.87 -10.69 -1.34
N TYR A 168 -11.06 -9.67 -1.68
CA TYR A 168 -9.67 -9.61 -1.26
C TYR A 168 -9.53 -9.34 0.25
N ALA A 169 -10.32 -8.41 0.77
CA ALA A 169 -10.31 -8.07 2.19
C ALA A 169 -10.70 -9.27 3.05
N GLN A 170 -11.75 -9.99 2.67
CA GLN A 170 -12.22 -11.20 3.33
C GLN A 170 -11.16 -12.31 3.33
N ALA A 171 -10.63 -12.65 2.16
CA ALA A 171 -9.58 -13.68 2.04
C ALA A 171 -8.33 -13.32 2.86
N ARG A 172 -7.98 -12.04 2.94
CA ARG A 172 -6.89 -11.55 3.78
C ARG A 172 -7.21 -11.71 5.27
N TYR A 173 -8.40 -11.34 5.68
CA TYR A 173 -8.86 -11.45 7.06
C TYR A 173 -8.87 -12.91 7.54
N GLU A 174 -9.45 -13.81 6.76
CA GLU A 174 -9.48 -15.25 7.05
C GLU A 174 -8.06 -15.83 7.18
N HIS A 175 -7.17 -15.44 6.27
CA HIS A 175 -5.77 -15.83 6.33
C HIS A 175 -5.08 -15.31 7.61
N GLU A 176 -5.34 -14.05 8.00
CA GLU A 176 -4.78 -13.47 9.23
C GLU A 176 -5.28 -14.20 10.48
N LEU A 177 -6.55 -14.57 10.53
CA LEU A 177 -7.12 -15.38 11.61
C LEU A 177 -6.45 -16.76 11.72
N GLY A 178 -6.40 -17.49 10.60
CA GLY A 178 -5.75 -18.81 10.56
C GLY A 178 -4.27 -18.76 10.90
N ARG A 179 -3.55 -17.74 10.39
CA ARG A 179 -2.15 -17.49 10.75
C ARG A 179 -1.99 -17.23 12.24
N ASN A 180 -2.78 -16.34 12.81
CA ASN A 180 -2.66 -15.97 14.21
C ASN A 180 -2.99 -17.16 15.14
N GLN A 181 -3.97 -17.98 14.76
CA GLN A 181 -4.28 -19.21 15.48
C GLN A 181 -3.10 -20.18 15.44
N SER A 182 -2.52 -20.43 14.27
CA SER A 182 -1.36 -21.30 14.11
C SER A 182 -0.14 -20.83 14.93
N ILE A 183 0.03 -19.52 15.09
CA ILE A 183 1.10 -18.92 15.91
C ILE A 183 0.87 -19.16 17.41
N LYS A 184 -0.37 -19.08 17.88
CA LYS A 184 -0.68 -19.35 19.30
C LYS A 184 -0.22 -20.75 19.72
N GLU A 185 -0.48 -21.72 18.87
CA GLU A 185 -0.15 -23.13 19.09
C GLU A 185 1.32 -23.46 18.85
N LEU A 186 2.05 -22.57 18.16
CA LEU A 186 3.44 -22.79 17.76
C LEU A 186 4.38 -22.84 18.97
N SER A 187 5.09 -23.96 19.13
CA SER A 187 6.13 -24.13 20.12
C SER A 187 7.52 -23.84 19.56
N PHE A 188 8.49 -23.63 20.47
CA PHE A 188 9.88 -23.48 20.03
C PHE A 188 10.35 -24.79 19.36
N PRO A 189 10.97 -24.75 18.17
CA PRO A 189 11.17 -25.95 17.33
C PRO A 189 12.31 -26.85 17.77
N PHE A 190 12.92 -26.60 18.94
CA PHE A 190 14.00 -27.42 19.50
C PHE A 190 13.65 -27.84 20.93
N PRO A 191 14.18 -28.99 21.41
CA PRO A 191 13.89 -29.50 22.78
C PRO A 191 14.31 -28.52 23.88
N SER A 192 15.36 -27.72 23.64
CA SER A 192 15.85 -26.75 24.62
C SER A 192 16.52 -25.58 23.94
N TYR A 193 16.58 -24.45 24.63
CA TYR A 193 17.36 -23.29 24.19
C TYR A 193 18.86 -23.54 24.45
N ARG A 194 19.70 -23.09 23.53
CA ARG A 194 21.15 -23.01 23.77
C ARG A 194 21.45 -21.91 24.79
N GLU A 195 22.64 -21.97 25.39
CA GLU A 195 23.08 -20.93 26.30
C GLU A 195 23.03 -19.54 25.65
N GLY A 196 22.45 -18.57 26.35
CA GLY A 196 22.23 -17.21 25.84
C GLY A 196 21.12 -17.04 24.78
N GLN A 197 20.65 -18.12 24.16
CA GLN A 197 19.64 -18.07 23.11
C GLN A 197 18.29 -17.52 23.62
N ARG A 198 17.84 -18.01 24.78
CA ARG A 198 16.60 -17.55 25.41
C ARG A 198 16.66 -16.07 25.79
N LYS A 199 17.83 -15.63 26.29
CA LYS A 199 18.05 -14.22 26.65
C LYS A 199 17.94 -13.30 25.43
N LEU A 200 18.53 -13.71 24.29
CA LEU A 200 18.43 -12.96 23.03
C LEU A 200 16.98 -12.93 22.52
N ALA A 201 16.29 -14.06 22.52
CA ALA A 201 14.89 -14.14 22.08
C ALA A 201 13.97 -13.24 22.93
N GLY A 202 14.15 -13.26 24.25
CA GLY A 202 13.42 -12.37 25.17
C GLY A 202 13.71 -10.87 24.91
N ALA A 203 14.98 -10.53 24.66
CA ALA A 203 15.35 -9.16 24.32
C ALA A 203 14.71 -8.69 22.99
N VAL A 204 14.66 -9.56 21.98
CA VAL A 204 13.97 -9.27 20.71
C VAL A 204 12.49 -9.00 20.93
N TYR A 205 11.80 -9.94 21.62
CA TYR A 205 10.37 -9.79 21.91
C TYR A 205 10.07 -8.51 22.69
N LYS A 206 10.80 -8.26 23.78
CA LYS A 206 10.65 -7.04 24.58
C LYS A 206 10.83 -5.77 23.74
N THR A 207 11.85 -5.75 22.88
CA THR A 207 12.14 -4.61 21.99
C THR A 207 11.00 -4.35 21.00
N ILE A 208 10.38 -5.41 20.46
CA ILE A 208 9.22 -5.31 19.58
C ILE A 208 8.02 -4.74 20.36
N ASN A 209 7.73 -5.28 21.53
CA ASN A 209 6.62 -4.85 22.36
C ASN A 209 6.75 -3.38 22.81
N GLU A 210 7.97 -2.90 23.03
CA GLU A 210 8.27 -1.52 23.42
C GLU A 210 8.43 -0.57 22.22
N GLY A 211 8.33 -1.04 20.97
CA GLY A 211 8.53 -0.24 19.76
C GLY A 211 9.95 0.34 19.64
N ARG A 212 10.95 -0.32 20.23
CA ARG A 212 12.35 0.16 20.28
C ARG A 212 13.24 -0.48 19.21
N LYS A 213 14.51 -0.07 19.20
CA LYS A 213 15.58 -0.63 18.35
C LYS A 213 16.52 -1.47 19.22
N LEU A 214 16.91 -2.65 18.71
CA LEU A 214 17.86 -3.54 19.38
C LEU A 214 19.13 -3.68 18.56
N PHE A 215 20.27 -3.38 19.17
CA PHE A 215 21.59 -3.73 18.67
C PHE A 215 22.16 -4.86 19.53
N ALA A 216 22.31 -6.05 18.95
CA ALA A 216 22.75 -7.23 19.68
C ALA A 216 24.04 -7.79 19.08
N LYS A 217 25.08 -7.93 19.91
CA LYS A 217 26.28 -8.70 19.59
C LYS A 217 26.16 -10.08 20.24
N ALA A 218 26.14 -11.11 19.42
CA ALA A 218 26.00 -12.49 19.88
C ALA A 218 27.04 -13.40 19.21
N PRO A 219 27.65 -14.36 19.93
CA PRO A 219 28.67 -15.25 19.37
C PRO A 219 28.09 -16.15 18.26
N THR A 220 28.97 -16.73 17.45
CA THR A 220 28.59 -17.76 16.48
C THR A 220 28.07 -19.00 17.21
N GLY A 221 27.12 -19.71 16.61
CA GLY A 221 26.59 -20.95 17.21
C GLY A 221 25.44 -20.79 18.19
N ILE A 222 25.17 -19.61 18.73
CA ILE A 222 24.06 -19.35 19.68
C ILE A 222 22.65 -19.57 19.08
N GLY A 223 22.54 -19.68 17.76
CA GLY A 223 21.21 -19.79 17.09
C GLY A 223 20.51 -18.44 16.86
N LYS A 224 21.28 -17.41 16.47
CA LYS A 224 20.78 -16.03 16.24
C LYS A 224 19.53 -15.97 15.39
N THR A 225 19.47 -16.72 14.29
CA THR A 225 18.34 -16.71 13.34
C THR A 225 17.04 -17.09 14.03
N MET A 226 17.01 -18.21 14.76
CA MET A 226 15.82 -18.64 15.48
C MET A 226 15.50 -17.72 16.68
N SER A 227 16.54 -17.20 17.36
CA SER A 227 16.38 -16.25 18.47
C SER A 227 15.76 -14.90 18.03
N THR A 228 15.83 -14.58 16.75
CA THR A 228 15.19 -13.37 16.20
C THR A 228 13.86 -13.71 15.52
N LEU A 229 13.80 -14.77 14.74
CA LEU A 229 12.62 -15.12 13.95
C LEU A 229 11.45 -15.61 14.84
N PHE A 230 11.69 -16.55 15.75
CA PHE A 230 10.64 -17.13 16.59
C PHE A 230 9.89 -16.08 17.45
N PRO A 231 10.56 -15.21 18.23
CA PRO A 231 9.86 -14.18 18.99
C PRO A 231 9.17 -13.14 18.11
N SER A 232 9.71 -12.83 16.91
CA SER A 232 9.04 -11.95 15.95
C SER A 232 7.77 -12.58 15.39
N VAL A 233 7.77 -13.89 15.14
CA VAL A 233 6.57 -14.63 14.73
C VAL A 233 5.54 -14.63 15.85
N LYS A 234 5.93 -14.87 17.10
CA LYS A 234 5.02 -14.79 18.26
C LYS A 234 4.39 -13.39 18.36
N ALA A 235 5.17 -12.34 18.16
CA ALA A 235 4.69 -10.96 18.15
C ALA A 235 3.65 -10.68 17.04
N ILE A 236 3.75 -11.35 15.87
CA ILE A 236 2.67 -11.29 14.84
C ILE A 236 1.37 -11.89 15.39
N GLY A 237 1.44 -13.06 16.03
CA GLY A 237 0.25 -13.73 16.57
C GLY A 237 -0.47 -12.94 17.66
N GLU A 238 0.23 -12.03 18.30
CA GLU A 238 -0.28 -11.12 19.34
C GLU A 238 -0.68 -9.74 18.77
N GLY A 239 -0.58 -9.55 17.45
CA GLY A 239 -0.96 -8.30 16.79
C GLY A 239 0.05 -7.15 16.92
N LEU A 240 1.23 -7.40 17.53
CA LEU A 240 2.27 -6.39 17.70
C LEU A 240 3.00 -6.07 16.39
N LEU A 241 3.00 -6.99 15.43
CA LEU A 241 3.61 -6.85 14.11
C LEU A 241 2.65 -7.37 13.04
N GLN A 242 2.70 -6.75 11.86
CA GLN A 242 2.01 -7.25 10.67
C GLN A 242 2.94 -8.04 9.74
N ARG A 243 4.22 -7.67 9.67
CA ARG A 243 5.21 -8.21 8.71
C ARG A 243 6.59 -8.28 9.33
N ILE A 244 7.40 -9.21 8.82
CA ILE A 244 8.82 -9.36 9.17
C ILE A 244 9.64 -9.23 7.88
N PHE A 245 10.63 -8.33 7.88
CA PHE A 245 11.63 -8.23 6.83
C PHE A 245 12.96 -8.75 7.36
N TYR A 246 13.35 -9.96 6.92
CA TYR A 246 14.63 -10.54 7.30
C TYR A 246 15.69 -10.20 6.26
N LEU A 247 16.51 -9.21 6.57
CA LEU A 247 17.52 -8.67 5.64
C LEU A 247 18.89 -9.30 5.92
N THR A 248 19.54 -9.82 4.88
CA THR A 248 20.87 -10.44 4.97
C THR A 248 21.79 -9.94 3.86
N ALA A 249 23.08 -9.78 4.19
CA ALA A 249 24.09 -9.38 3.21
C ALA A 249 24.63 -10.58 2.42
N ARG A 250 24.51 -11.81 2.93
CA ARG A 250 25.10 -13.03 2.36
C ARG A 250 24.04 -14.08 2.06
N THR A 251 24.26 -14.88 1.01
CA THR A 251 23.40 -15.98 0.63
C THR A 251 23.30 -17.07 1.70
N THR A 252 24.41 -17.39 2.37
CA THR A 252 24.45 -18.41 3.45
C THR A 252 23.57 -18.01 4.64
N THR A 253 23.54 -16.76 5.05
CA THR A 253 22.67 -16.29 6.14
C THR A 253 21.20 -16.26 5.72
N ARG A 254 20.93 -16.08 4.43
CA ARG A 254 19.58 -16.23 3.89
C ARG A 254 19.09 -17.68 3.98
N THR A 255 19.90 -18.65 3.53
CA THR A 255 19.54 -20.06 3.64
C THR A 255 19.22 -20.45 5.08
N ALA A 256 20.01 -20.00 6.05
CA ALA A 256 19.73 -20.22 7.47
C ALA A 256 18.38 -19.61 7.93
N ALA A 257 17.95 -18.49 7.35
CA ALA A 257 16.64 -17.91 7.65
C ALA A 257 15.51 -18.71 6.99
N GLU A 258 15.71 -19.18 5.76
CA GLU A 258 14.76 -20.05 5.04
C GLU A 258 14.59 -21.39 5.76
N GLU A 259 15.67 -22.02 6.24
CA GLU A 259 15.65 -23.23 7.04
C GLU A 259 14.91 -23.03 8.39
N ALA A 260 15.21 -21.94 9.09
CA ALA A 260 14.51 -21.62 10.34
C ALA A 260 13.01 -21.40 10.11
N TYR A 261 12.63 -20.73 9.00
CA TYR A 261 11.24 -20.56 8.62
C TYR A 261 10.57 -21.92 8.33
N SER A 262 11.23 -22.81 7.58
CA SER A 262 10.71 -24.14 7.27
C SER A 262 10.51 -25.00 8.51
N LEU A 263 11.39 -24.89 9.52
CA LEU A 263 11.20 -25.55 10.82
C LEU A 263 9.95 -25.05 11.56
N LEU A 264 9.66 -23.76 11.50
CA LEU A 264 8.43 -23.21 12.08
C LEU A 264 7.19 -23.69 11.31
N GLN A 265 7.25 -23.77 9.99
CA GLN A 265 6.16 -24.32 9.18
C GLN A 265 5.90 -25.81 9.50
N ALA A 266 6.95 -26.58 9.66
CA ALA A 266 6.82 -27.99 10.09
C ALA A 266 6.18 -28.13 11.49
N GLY A 267 6.34 -27.12 12.34
CA GLY A 267 5.67 -27.02 13.65
C GLY A 267 4.23 -26.50 13.59
N GLY A 268 3.65 -26.30 12.40
CA GLY A 268 2.27 -25.84 12.21
C GLY A 268 2.11 -24.34 11.88
N PHE A 269 3.20 -23.56 11.77
CA PHE A 269 3.13 -22.16 11.43
C PHE A 269 2.60 -21.94 10.00
N ASN A 270 1.43 -21.34 9.88
CA ASN A 270 0.80 -21.02 8.60
C ASN A 270 0.95 -19.53 8.27
N CYS A 271 1.99 -19.18 7.54
CA CYS A 271 2.21 -17.83 7.06
C CYS A 271 2.80 -17.88 5.66
N LYS A 272 2.50 -16.85 4.88
CA LYS A 272 3.09 -16.69 3.55
C LYS A 272 4.44 -16.00 3.65
N SER A 273 5.41 -16.48 2.88
CA SER A 273 6.71 -15.84 2.75
C SER A 273 7.02 -15.56 1.28
N SER A 274 7.71 -14.47 1.03
CA SER A 274 8.20 -14.12 -0.30
C SER A 274 9.69 -13.83 -0.25
N ARG A 275 10.38 -14.17 -1.33
CA ARG A 275 11.81 -13.96 -1.48
C ARG A 275 12.06 -12.82 -2.46
N SER A 276 12.69 -11.75 -1.97
CA SER A 276 13.16 -10.66 -2.82
C SER A 276 14.68 -10.74 -3.02
N GLN A 277 15.13 -10.65 -4.26
CA GLN A 277 16.54 -10.58 -4.59
C GLN A 277 16.86 -9.26 -5.28
N ARG A 278 17.97 -8.62 -4.86
CA ARG A 278 18.49 -7.49 -5.62
C ARG A 278 18.89 -7.98 -7.02
N ARG A 279 18.27 -7.43 -8.07
CA ARG A 279 18.76 -7.66 -9.45
C ARG A 279 20.21 -7.22 -9.51
N ARG A 280 21.12 -8.17 -9.77
CA ARG A 280 22.47 -7.80 -10.22
C ARG A 280 22.27 -7.05 -11.54
N LYS A 281 22.79 -5.83 -11.65
CA LYS A 281 22.96 -5.18 -12.93
C LYS A 281 23.95 -6.06 -13.71
N SER A 282 23.43 -6.98 -14.51
CA SER A 282 24.25 -7.63 -15.53
C SER A 282 24.65 -6.50 -16.48
N ALA A 283 25.91 -6.22 -16.58
CA ALA A 283 26.47 -5.40 -17.64
C ALA A 283 26.24 -6.18 -18.95
N LEU A 284 25.05 -6.03 -19.53
CA LEU A 284 24.78 -6.45 -20.90
C LEU A 284 25.56 -5.48 -21.79
N ARG A 285 26.82 -5.89 -22.15
CA ARG A 285 27.46 -5.39 -23.34
C ARG A 285 26.49 -5.66 -24.51
N ARG A 286 25.81 -4.61 -24.95
CA ARG A 286 25.06 -4.62 -26.19
C ARG A 286 26.05 -4.90 -27.32
N LYS A 287 26.10 -6.14 -27.82
CA LYS A 287 26.46 -6.39 -29.21
C LYS A 287 25.20 -6.14 -30.03
N CYS A 288 25.21 -5.08 -30.81
CA CYS A 288 24.23 -4.85 -31.86
C CYS A 288 24.22 -6.04 -32.84
N GLY A 289 23.05 -6.60 -33.07
CA GLY A 289 22.80 -7.61 -34.10
C GLY A 289 21.30 -7.89 -34.17
N ALA A 290 20.68 -7.40 -35.21
CA ALA A 290 19.27 -7.44 -35.46
C ALA A 290 18.65 -8.85 -35.50
N ARG A 291 17.49 -9.02 -34.86
CA ARG A 291 16.28 -9.64 -35.45
C ARG A 291 15.13 -9.51 -34.45
N ARG A 292 14.08 -8.83 -34.89
CA ARG A 292 12.80 -8.77 -34.17
C ARG A 292 12.10 -10.13 -34.30
N SER A 293 11.88 -10.78 -33.16
CA SER A 293 10.79 -11.76 -33.03
C SER A 293 9.88 -11.24 -31.88
N ILE A 294 8.62 -11.16 -32.20
CA ILE A 294 7.55 -10.74 -31.29
C ILE A 294 7.44 -11.82 -30.20
N VAL A 295 7.94 -11.54 -29.02
CA VAL A 295 7.67 -12.33 -27.83
C VAL A 295 6.78 -11.47 -26.95
N SER A 296 5.59 -11.97 -26.66
CA SER A 296 4.65 -11.40 -25.70
C SER A 296 5.40 -10.99 -24.42
N SER A 297 5.22 -9.73 -24.03
CA SER A 297 5.94 -9.08 -22.95
C SER A 297 5.83 -9.87 -21.63
N PRO A 298 6.95 -10.15 -20.94
CA PRO A 298 6.92 -10.79 -19.61
C PRO A 298 6.15 -10.00 -18.55
N THR A 299 5.76 -8.77 -18.85
CA THR A 299 5.10 -7.81 -17.97
C THR A 299 3.62 -8.18 -17.71
N ALA A 300 2.92 -8.76 -18.69
CA ALA A 300 1.53 -9.20 -18.54
C ALA A 300 1.40 -10.38 -17.56
N ILE A 301 2.37 -11.29 -17.58
CA ILE A 301 2.41 -12.45 -16.67
C ILE A 301 2.68 -12.01 -15.22
N MET A 302 3.47 -10.94 -15.02
CA MET A 302 3.73 -10.42 -13.69
C MET A 302 2.54 -9.67 -13.08
N THR A 303 1.66 -9.05 -13.88
CA THR A 303 0.44 -8.38 -13.39
C THR A 303 -0.56 -9.41 -12.85
N GLU A 304 -0.71 -10.53 -13.54
CA GLU A 304 -1.56 -11.64 -13.11
C GLU A 304 -0.98 -12.36 -11.87
N LEU A 305 0.33 -12.57 -11.83
CA LEU A 305 1.04 -13.14 -10.68
C LEU A 305 0.97 -12.24 -9.43
N MET A 306 0.96 -10.90 -9.58
CA MET A 306 0.79 -10.01 -8.42
C MET A 306 -0.66 -9.90 -7.97
N LYS A 307 -1.66 -9.99 -8.85
CA LYS A 307 -3.06 -10.19 -8.44
C LYS A 307 -3.21 -11.51 -7.67
N LEU A 308 -2.63 -12.59 -8.17
CA LEU A 308 -2.60 -13.88 -7.48
C LEU A 308 -1.77 -13.84 -6.17
N CYS A 309 -0.63 -13.16 -6.13
CA CYS A 309 0.15 -12.97 -4.90
C CYS A 309 -0.49 -11.97 -3.92
N SER A 310 -1.43 -11.13 -4.36
CA SER A 310 -2.24 -10.28 -3.47
C SER A 310 -3.43 -11.04 -2.90
N ILE A 311 -3.90 -12.10 -3.58
CA ILE A 311 -4.97 -12.99 -3.12
C ILE A 311 -4.39 -14.14 -2.26
N TYR A 312 -3.10 -14.34 -2.31
CA TYR A 312 -2.40 -15.31 -1.50
C TYR A 312 -1.47 -14.54 -0.55
#